data_96acdd6c1de10f7383f20fb78457b2ba
#
_entry.id   96acdd6c1de10f7383f20fb78457b2ba
#
_cell.length_a   1.000
_cell.length_b   1.000
_cell.length_c   1.000
_cell.angle_alpha   90.00
_cell.angle_beta   90.00
_cell.angle_gamma   90.00
#
_symmetry.space_group_name_H-M   'P 1'
#
loop_
_entity.id
_entity.type
_entity.pdbx_description
1 polymer ?
#
loop_
_entity_poly.entity_id
_entity_poly.type
_entity_poly.pdbx_seq_one_letter_code
_entity_poly.pdbx_strand_id
1 'polypeptide(L)'
;VDSVLKEAENLIGNGVKEILLISQDTTYYGRDLSDERATLPELLRGLDKVGGDFWVRVLYTHPAHWSDELVEALAESKRAVKYVDMPLQHIDDWVLSKMRRETTEKKIRELLKKIRAGIPSVAVRTAFIAGFPGETPARFDRLMAFIEEAKFERLGIFSYSKEEGTQAYSMPGHVSARVKQSRFERAMELQQRIAAEVQRSRIGMRLRVLWDAPGVGRTEWDAPGVDGRVYGRGLEKAGTFSVATIEGSTDYDLIAKGGAIPKEDF
;
A
#
# COMPACT_ATOMS: atom_id res chain seq x y z
N VAL A 1 12.45 -4.83 20.14
CA VAL A 1 12.31 -5.96 19.18
C VAL A 1 11.72 -7.18 19.89
N ASP A 2 12.32 -7.66 20.98
CA ASP A 2 11.97 -8.94 21.64
C ASP A 2 10.50 -9.05 22.09
N SER A 3 9.92 -7.96 22.62
CA SER A 3 8.52 -7.92 23.02
C SER A 3 7.56 -8.12 21.84
N VAL A 4 7.88 -7.52 20.70
CA VAL A 4 7.09 -7.68 19.46
C VAL A 4 7.23 -9.09 18.89
N LEU A 5 8.43 -9.66 18.92
CA LEU A 5 8.65 -11.04 18.48
C LEU A 5 7.88 -12.03 19.35
N LYS A 6 7.89 -11.86 20.67
CA LYS A 6 7.13 -12.70 21.60
C LYS A 6 5.62 -12.59 21.39
N GLU A 7 5.12 -11.38 21.09
CA GLU A 7 3.70 -11.18 20.74
C GLU A 7 3.37 -11.89 19.41
N ALA A 8 4.23 -11.75 18.40
CA ALA A 8 4.07 -12.45 17.12
C ALA A 8 4.03 -13.97 17.30
N GLU A 9 4.93 -14.55 18.10
CA GLU A 9 4.92 -15.99 18.42
C GLU A 9 3.59 -16.43 19.04
N ASN A 10 3.07 -15.65 19.99
CA ASN A 10 1.78 -15.94 20.63
C ASN A 10 0.62 -15.86 19.63
N LEU A 11 0.58 -14.83 18.78
CA LEU A 11 -0.47 -14.68 17.78
C LEU A 11 -0.44 -15.82 16.77
N ILE A 12 0.73 -16.18 16.27
CA ILE A 12 0.89 -17.29 15.31
C ILE A 12 0.57 -18.63 15.95
N GLY A 13 0.97 -18.86 17.21
CA GLY A 13 0.59 -20.04 18.00
C GLY A 13 -0.93 -20.18 18.15
N ASN A 14 -1.66 -19.08 18.19
CA ASN A 14 -3.13 -19.04 18.22
C ASN A 14 -3.79 -19.06 16.82
N GLY A 15 -3.02 -19.30 15.75
CA GLY A 15 -3.54 -19.54 14.41
C GLY A 15 -3.67 -18.29 13.50
N VAL A 16 -3.18 -17.12 13.96
CA VAL A 16 -3.12 -15.90 13.12
C VAL A 16 -2.28 -16.17 11.87
N LYS A 17 -2.72 -15.70 10.71
CA LYS A 17 -2.10 -15.91 9.40
C LYS A 17 -1.48 -14.67 8.79
N GLU A 18 -1.80 -13.50 9.30
CA GLU A 18 -1.19 -12.24 8.85
C GLU A 18 -1.02 -11.31 10.06
N ILE A 19 0.16 -10.73 10.18
CA ILE A 19 0.50 -9.69 11.16
C ILE A 19 0.65 -8.37 10.42
N LEU A 20 -0.09 -7.36 10.85
CA LEU A 20 0.03 -5.99 10.34
C LEU A 20 0.89 -5.17 11.30
N LEU A 21 2.03 -4.69 10.84
CA LEU A 21 2.86 -3.73 11.57
C LEU A 21 2.35 -2.32 11.25
N ILE A 22 1.80 -1.66 12.26
CA ILE A 22 1.10 -0.38 12.10
C ILE A 22 1.61 0.63 13.12
N SER A 23 1.94 1.83 12.65
CA SER A 23 2.12 3.03 13.47
C SER A 23 1.77 4.27 12.64
N GLN A 24 1.96 5.49 13.17
CA GLN A 24 1.82 6.71 12.36
C GLN A 24 2.89 6.82 11.26
N ASP A 25 4.08 6.28 11.54
CA ASP A 25 5.17 6.10 10.62
C ASP A 25 5.96 4.85 11.04
N THR A 26 5.67 3.74 10.40
CA THR A 26 6.30 2.45 10.73
C THR A 26 7.79 2.43 10.38
N THR A 27 8.23 3.26 9.43
CA THR A 27 9.65 3.42 9.10
C THR A 27 10.45 4.17 10.18
N TYR A 28 9.75 4.79 11.15
CA TYR A 28 10.36 5.44 12.30
C TYR A 28 10.63 4.50 13.48
N TYR A 29 10.19 3.24 13.39
CA TYR A 29 10.32 2.25 14.47
C TYR A 29 11.74 2.18 15.03
N GLY A 30 11.84 2.27 16.35
CA GLY A 30 13.07 2.14 17.11
C GLY A 30 13.95 3.40 17.20
N ARG A 31 13.67 4.46 16.42
CA ARG A 31 14.50 5.68 16.45
C ARG A 31 14.42 6.47 17.75
N ASP A 32 13.41 6.20 18.58
CA ASP A 32 13.22 6.76 19.91
C ASP A 32 13.80 5.87 21.02
N LEU A 33 14.35 4.70 20.66
CA LEU A 33 14.95 3.75 21.61
C LEU A 33 16.47 3.94 21.67
N SER A 34 17.05 3.65 22.85
CA SER A 34 18.48 3.67 23.03
C SER A 34 19.23 2.45 22.45
N ASP A 35 18.49 1.40 22.08
CA ASP A 35 19.06 0.21 21.42
C ASP A 35 19.13 0.44 19.90
N GLU A 36 20.33 0.69 19.39
CA GLU A 36 20.58 0.89 17.95
C GLU A 36 20.16 -0.30 17.07
N ARG A 37 19.97 -1.50 17.66
CA ARG A 37 19.46 -2.69 16.96
C ARG A 37 17.93 -2.71 16.86
N ALA A 38 17.24 -1.81 17.54
CA ALA A 38 15.79 -1.71 17.48
C ALA A 38 15.36 -0.98 16.20
N THR A 39 15.56 -1.60 15.05
CA THR A 39 15.17 -1.06 13.72
C THR A 39 14.11 -1.93 13.06
N LEU A 40 13.34 -1.34 12.12
CA LEU A 40 12.36 -2.11 11.35
C LEU A 40 13.00 -3.25 10.54
N PRO A 41 14.15 -3.08 9.87
CA PRO A 41 14.87 -4.20 9.24
C PRO A 41 15.18 -5.35 10.21
N GLU A 42 15.70 -5.05 11.41
CA GLU A 42 16.00 -6.08 12.41
C GLU A 42 14.72 -6.78 12.94
N LEU A 43 13.64 -6.03 13.09
CA LEU A 43 12.35 -6.62 13.43
C LEU A 43 11.88 -7.60 12.35
N LEU A 44 11.99 -7.24 11.07
CA LEU A 44 11.62 -8.12 9.95
C LEU A 44 12.48 -9.39 9.92
N ARG A 45 13.79 -9.26 10.10
CA ARG A 45 14.71 -10.41 10.22
C ARG A 45 14.38 -11.32 11.42
N GLY A 46 13.95 -10.70 12.52
CA GLY A 46 13.47 -11.44 13.69
C GLY A 46 12.18 -12.21 13.41
N LEU A 47 11.20 -11.57 12.77
CA LEU A 47 9.94 -12.19 12.38
C LEU A 47 10.12 -13.36 11.41
N ASP A 48 11.13 -13.32 10.55
CA ASP A 48 11.46 -14.43 9.65
C ASP A 48 11.90 -15.70 10.39
N LYS A 49 12.39 -15.58 11.63
CA LYS A 49 12.79 -16.70 12.48
C LYS A 49 11.63 -17.30 13.28
N VAL A 50 10.51 -16.59 13.38
CA VAL A 50 9.30 -17.09 14.05
C VAL A 50 8.74 -18.28 13.26
N GLY A 51 8.43 -19.37 13.98
CA GLY A 51 7.85 -20.58 13.40
C GLY A 51 6.42 -20.34 12.86
N GLY A 52 5.96 -21.26 12.04
CA GLY A 52 4.61 -21.20 11.48
C GLY A 52 4.57 -20.68 10.04
N ASP A 53 3.36 -20.61 9.48
CA ASP A 53 3.09 -20.14 8.12
C ASP A 53 2.16 -18.93 8.17
N PHE A 54 2.73 -17.73 7.95
CA PHE A 54 2.04 -16.45 8.08
C PHE A 54 2.67 -15.37 7.21
N TRP A 55 1.98 -14.28 7.02
CA TRP A 55 2.46 -13.05 6.40
C TRP A 55 2.73 -11.96 7.42
N VAL A 56 3.67 -11.08 7.08
CA VAL A 56 3.91 -9.81 7.77
C VAL A 56 3.72 -8.68 6.75
N ARG A 57 2.86 -7.73 7.06
CA ARG A 57 2.62 -6.55 6.22
C ARG A 57 3.00 -5.29 6.97
N VAL A 58 3.80 -4.45 6.33
CA VAL A 58 4.19 -3.13 6.86
C VAL A 58 3.29 -2.08 6.24
N LEU A 59 2.55 -1.35 7.08
CA LEU A 59 1.66 -0.27 6.66
C LEU A 59 2.18 1.09 7.16
N TYR A 60 1.74 2.18 6.52
CA TYR A 60 2.04 3.57 6.88
C TYR A 60 3.53 3.88 6.95
N THR A 61 4.24 3.68 5.84
CA THR A 61 5.64 4.09 5.73
C THR A 61 5.77 5.53 5.24
N HIS A 62 6.83 6.22 5.65
CA HIS A 62 7.07 7.61 5.23
C HIS A 62 8.22 7.69 4.22
N PRO A 63 8.06 8.39 3.07
CA PRO A 63 9.05 8.39 1.99
C PRO A 63 10.43 8.96 2.39
N ALA A 64 10.50 9.80 3.42
CA ALA A 64 11.77 10.36 3.89
C ALA A 64 12.59 9.40 4.78
N HIS A 65 11.99 8.29 5.24
CA HIS A 65 12.60 7.42 6.25
C HIS A 65 13.03 6.04 5.74
N TRP A 66 12.89 5.80 4.45
CA TRP A 66 13.37 4.57 3.83
C TRP A 66 14.90 4.52 3.77
N SER A 67 15.46 3.37 4.10
CA SER A 67 16.88 3.06 3.96
C SER A 67 17.11 1.93 2.95
N ASP A 68 18.33 1.79 2.47
CA ASP A 68 18.71 0.65 1.62
C ASP A 68 18.53 -0.66 2.35
N GLU A 69 18.89 -0.70 3.62
CA GLU A 69 18.71 -1.87 4.48
C GLU A 69 17.23 -2.30 4.61
N LEU A 70 16.29 -1.33 4.66
CA LEU A 70 14.86 -1.68 4.68
C LEU A 70 14.40 -2.30 3.36
N VAL A 71 14.90 -1.79 2.23
CA VAL A 71 14.62 -2.38 0.92
C VAL A 71 15.14 -3.82 0.87
N GLU A 72 16.37 -4.06 1.31
CA GLU A 72 16.99 -5.39 1.37
C GLU A 72 16.22 -6.33 2.30
N ALA A 73 15.91 -5.89 3.52
CA ALA A 73 15.17 -6.69 4.49
C ALA A 73 13.79 -7.11 3.97
N LEU A 74 13.06 -6.21 3.29
CA LEU A 74 11.78 -6.55 2.65
C LEU A 74 11.96 -7.48 1.46
N ALA A 75 13.02 -7.30 0.66
CA ALA A 75 13.30 -8.17 -0.49
C ALA A 75 13.63 -9.60 -0.07
N GLU A 76 14.45 -9.77 0.97
CA GLU A 76 14.95 -11.05 1.44
C GLU A 76 13.97 -11.80 2.35
N SER A 77 13.09 -11.06 3.05
CA SER A 77 12.15 -11.66 4.00
C SER A 77 11.24 -12.68 3.33
N LYS A 78 11.09 -13.82 3.99
CA LYS A 78 10.16 -14.88 3.61
C LYS A 78 8.74 -14.66 4.13
N ARG A 79 8.60 -13.81 5.15
CA ARG A 79 7.33 -13.50 5.82
C ARG A 79 6.75 -12.16 5.38
N ALA A 80 7.61 -11.15 5.17
CA ALA A 80 7.16 -9.86 4.71
C ALA A 80 6.64 -9.95 3.26
N VAL A 81 5.38 -9.59 3.09
CA VAL A 81 4.75 -9.52 1.77
C VAL A 81 5.41 -8.43 0.94
N LYS A 82 5.49 -8.62 -0.37
CA LYS A 82 6.07 -7.64 -1.30
C LYS A 82 5.07 -6.51 -1.58
N TYR A 83 4.78 -5.76 -0.54
CA TYR A 83 3.79 -4.69 -0.51
C TYR A 83 4.32 -3.50 0.29
N VAL A 84 4.28 -2.33 -0.31
CA VAL A 84 4.74 -1.07 0.28
C VAL A 84 3.58 -0.09 0.34
N ASP A 85 3.14 0.24 1.54
CA ASP A 85 2.13 1.27 1.78
C ASP A 85 2.84 2.57 2.18
N MET A 86 2.85 3.53 1.25
CA MET A 86 3.59 4.79 1.38
C MET A 86 2.76 5.96 0.87
N PRO A 87 1.95 6.60 1.72
CA PRO A 87 1.17 7.78 1.35
C PRO A 87 2.07 8.97 0.96
N LEU A 88 2.11 9.30 -0.32
CA LEU A 88 2.95 10.38 -0.86
C LEU A 88 2.31 11.76 -0.73
N GLN A 89 0.99 11.83 -0.68
CA GLN A 89 0.16 13.02 -0.54
C GLN A 89 0.12 13.91 -1.79
N HIS A 90 1.26 14.20 -2.44
CA HIS A 90 1.39 14.94 -3.69
C HIS A 90 2.74 14.64 -4.35
N ILE A 91 3.00 15.23 -5.53
CA ILE A 91 4.31 15.16 -6.21
C ILE A 91 4.95 16.54 -6.42
N ASP A 92 4.16 17.61 -6.46
CA ASP A 92 4.69 18.95 -6.67
C ASP A 92 5.40 19.47 -5.41
N ASP A 93 6.65 19.90 -5.55
CA ASP A 93 7.53 20.31 -4.43
C ASP A 93 6.95 21.45 -3.60
N TRP A 94 6.25 22.40 -4.24
CA TRP A 94 5.62 23.49 -3.51
C TRP A 94 4.48 22.96 -2.64
N VAL A 95 3.63 22.06 -3.16
CA VAL A 95 2.52 21.45 -2.41
C VAL A 95 3.07 20.60 -1.27
N LEU A 96 4.06 19.75 -1.53
CA LEU A 96 4.73 18.93 -0.52
C LEU A 96 5.30 19.78 0.62
N SER A 97 5.97 20.88 0.29
CA SER A 97 6.49 21.83 1.28
C SER A 97 5.38 22.45 2.14
N LYS A 98 4.24 22.82 1.53
CA LYS A 98 3.09 23.38 2.27
C LYS A 98 2.36 22.33 3.11
N MET A 99 2.39 21.06 2.72
CA MET A 99 1.93 19.93 3.53
C MET A 99 2.94 19.50 4.61
N ARG A 100 4.12 20.16 4.68
CA ARG A 100 5.23 19.81 5.59
C ARG A 100 5.71 18.36 5.38
N ARG A 101 5.75 17.92 4.13
CA ARG A 101 6.35 16.64 3.79
C ARG A 101 7.85 16.82 3.60
N GLU A 102 8.66 16.07 4.33
CA GLU A 102 10.13 16.13 4.33
C GLU A 102 10.73 15.42 3.09
N THR A 103 10.10 15.64 1.93
CA THR A 103 10.49 15.00 0.67
C THR A 103 10.28 15.95 -0.52
N THR A 104 10.79 15.57 -1.68
CA THR A 104 10.66 16.29 -2.95
C THR A 104 10.30 15.32 -4.06
N GLU A 105 9.80 15.84 -5.22
CA GLU A 105 9.55 15.04 -6.41
C GLU A 105 10.77 14.16 -6.77
N LYS A 106 11.96 14.74 -6.80
CA LYS A 106 13.20 14.01 -7.10
C LYS A 106 13.42 12.84 -6.15
N LYS A 107 13.32 13.07 -4.84
CA LYS A 107 13.52 12.03 -3.82
C LYS A 107 12.47 10.93 -3.92
N ILE A 108 11.20 11.29 -4.18
CA ILE A 108 10.11 10.32 -4.36
C ILE A 108 10.38 9.42 -5.56
N ARG A 109 10.78 10.00 -6.70
CA ARG A 109 11.08 9.23 -7.92
C ARG A 109 12.27 8.30 -7.73
N GLU A 110 13.34 8.79 -7.11
CA GLU A 110 14.53 7.99 -6.79
C GLU A 110 14.20 6.83 -5.84
N LEU A 111 13.38 7.09 -4.81
CA LEU A 111 12.95 6.07 -3.87
C LEU A 111 12.07 5.00 -4.55
N LEU A 112 11.07 5.40 -5.34
CA LEU A 112 10.23 4.44 -6.06
C LEU A 112 11.04 3.57 -7.01
N LYS A 113 11.99 4.17 -7.74
CA LYS A 113 12.92 3.42 -8.60
C LYS A 113 13.74 2.41 -7.80
N LYS A 114 14.26 2.81 -6.62
CA LYS A 114 15.01 1.92 -5.71
C LYS A 114 14.14 0.77 -5.20
N ILE A 115 12.94 1.06 -4.72
CA ILE A 115 11.99 0.05 -4.21
C ILE A 115 11.65 -0.96 -5.31
N ARG A 116 11.27 -0.51 -6.51
CA ARG A 116 10.91 -1.41 -7.61
C ARG A 116 12.09 -2.23 -8.13
N ALA A 117 13.30 -1.68 -8.10
CA ALA A 117 14.52 -2.40 -8.49
C ALA A 117 14.97 -3.42 -7.41
N GLY A 118 14.84 -3.04 -6.13
CA GLY A 118 15.31 -3.86 -5.01
C GLY A 118 14.33 -4.93 -4.55
N ILE A 119 13.02 -4.72 -4.71
CA ILE A 119 11.98 -5.67 -4.26
C ILE A 119 11.23 -6.21 -5.48
N PRO A 120 11.56 -7.42 -5.96
CA PRO A 120 10.89 -8.00 -7.13
C PRO A 120 9.38 -8.14 -6.92
N SER A 121 8.60 -7.78 -7.94
CA SER A 121 7.13 -7.88 -7.96
C SER A 121 6.42 -7.10 -6.85
N VAL A 122 7.04 -6.05 -6.30
CA VAL A 122 6.44 -5.24 -5.24
C VAL A 122 5.18 -4.53 -5.74
N ALA A 123 4.11 -4.59 -4.94
CA ALA A 123 2.97 -3.70 -5.08
C ALA A 123 3.20 -2.44 -4.24
N VAL A 124 3.05 -1.28 -4.85
CA VAL A 124 3.13 0.01 -4.16
C VAL A 124 1.72 0.57 -4.00
N ARG A 125 1.31 0.76 -2.75
CA ARG A 125 0.10 1.48 -2.38
C ARG A 125 0.47 2.89 -1.97
N THR A 126 -0.29 3.87 -2.46
CA THR A 126 -0.12 5.27 -2.11
C THR A 126 -1.45 5.98 -1.95
N ALA A 127 -1.40 7.21 -1.43
CA ALA A 127 -2.53 8.10 -1.37
C ALA A 127 -2.11 9.52 -1.77
N PHE A 128 -2.99 10.22 -2.49
CA PHE A 128 -2.83 11.63 -2.84
C PHE A 128 -4.01 12.47 -2.38
N ILE A 129 -3.75 13.75 -2.13
CA ILE A 129 -4.75 14.74 -1.79
C ILE A 129 -4.92 15.68 -2.98
N ALA A 130 -6.11 15.73 -3.57
CA ALA A 130 -6.46 16.65 -4.63
C ALA A 130 -7.16 17.90 -4.08
N GLY A 131 -6.81 19.07 -4.62
CA GLY A 131 -7.45 20.34 -4.24
C GLY A 131 -6.91 20.96 -2.96
N PHE A 132 -5.67 20.67 -2.59
CA PHE A 132 -4.98 21.37 -1.50
C PHE A 132 -4.90 22.89 -1.80
N PRO A 133 -4.95 23.80 -0.79
CA PRO A 133 -4.82 25.23 -1.03
C PRO A 133 -3.58 25.59 -1.83
N GLY A 134 -3.76 26.31 -2.93
CA GLY A 134 -2.68 26.66 -3.86
C GLY A 134 -2.30 25.60 -4.88
N GLU A 135 -3.00 24.46 -4.95
CA GLU A 135 -2.85 23.50 -6.05
C GLU A 135 -3.44 24.11 -7.32
N THR A 136 -2.57 24.63 -8.18
CA THR A 136 -2.94 25.18 -9.50
C THR A 136 -3.28 24.06 -10.50
N PRO A 137 -3.94 24.36 -11.65
CA PRO A 137 -4.12 23.36 -12.71
C PRO A 137 -2.81 22.69 -13.13
N ALA A 138 -1.74 23.44 -13.33
CA ALA A 138 -0.44 22.90 -13.73
C ALA A 138 0.17 21.95 -12.68
N ARG A 139 -0.03 22.20 -11.38
CA ARG A 139 0.40 21.30 -10.30
C ARG A 139 -0.40 20.01 -10.29
N PHE A 140 -1.71 20.11 -10.50
CA PHE A 140 -2.56 18.93 -10.62
C PHE A 140 -2.23 18.11 -11.89
N ASP A 141 -1.99 18.74 -13.03
CA ASP A 141 -1.60 18.04 -14.25
C ASP A 141 -0.24 17.32 -14.09
N ARG A 142 0.70 17.90 -13.32
CA ARG A 142 1.95 17.22 -12.92
C ARG A 142 1.66 15.98 -12.06
N LEU A 143 0.71 16.04 -11.13
CA LEU A 143 0.29 14.89 -10.35
C LEU A 143 -0.29 13.79 -11.25
N MET A 144 -1.15 14.16 -12.19
CA MET A 144 -1.74 13.22 -13.14
C MET A 144 -0.69 12.50 -13.99
N ALA A 145 0.28 13.26 -14.55
CA ALA A 145 1.39 12.70 -15.30
C ALA A 145 2.23 11.72 -14.45
N PHE A 146 2.46 12.07 -13.19
CA PHE A 146 3.18 11.20 -12.28
C PHE A 146 2.43 9.90 -11.96
N ILE A 147 1.12 9.94 -11.74
CA ILE A 147 0.29 8.74 -11.52
C ILE A 147 0.36 7.81 -12.74
N GLU A 148 0.23 8.38 -13.95
CA GLU A 148 0.29 7.63 -15.21
C GLU A 148 1.65 6.97 -15.45
N GLU A 149 2.75 7.66 -15.10
CA GLU A 149 4.12 7.15 -15.21
C GLU A 149 4.43 6.08 -14.16
N ALA A 150 4.07 6.34 -12.90
CA ALA A 150 4.44 5.48 -11.77
C ALA A 150 3.65 4.16 -11.74
N LYS A 151 2.43 4.13 -12.32
CA LYS A 151 1.55 2.96 -12.40
C LYS A 151 1.42 2.23 -11.06
N PHE A 152 0.94 2.97 -10.05
CA PHE A 152 0.73 2.38 -8.71
C PHE A 152 -0.27 1.24 -8.76
N GLU A 153 0.05 0.12 -8.13
CA GLU A 153 -0.82 -1.05 -8.03
C GLU A 153 -2.08 -0.75 -7.21
N ARG A 154 -1.92 0.07 -6.17
CA ARG A 154 -3.01 0.54 -5.31
C ARG A 154 -2.87 2.04 -5.06
N LEU A 155 -3.92 2.79 -5.29
CA LEU A 155 -3.89 4.24 -5.11
C LEU A 155 -5.26 4.74 -4.65
N GLY A 156 -5.26 5.55 -3.59
CA GLY A 156 -6.41 6.31 -3.13
C GLY A 156 -6.26 7.80 -3.39
N ILE A 157 -7.32 8.45 -3.86
CA ILE A 157 -7.39 9.90 -3.97
C ILE A 157 -8.35 10.42 -2.89
N PHE A 158 -7.93 11.48 -2.21
CA PHE A 158 -8.75 12.17 -1.23
C PHE A 158 -8.92 13.63 -1.64
N SER A 159 -10.16 14.12 -1.61
CA SER A 159 -10.39 15.56 -1.76
C SER A 159 -9.96 16.27 -0.49
N TYR A 160 -9.18 17.36 -0.61
CA TYR A 160 -8.77 18.16 0.54
C TYR A 160 -9.99 18.64 1.33
N SER A 161 -10.01 18.32 2.63
CA SER A 161 -10.95 18.86 3.62
C SER A 161 -10.33 20.01 4.39
N LYS A 162 -11.10 21.07 4.62
CA LYS A 162 -10.66 22.26 5.34
C LYS A 162 -10.92 22.06 6.83
N GLU A 163 -9.88 21.64 7.59
CA GLU A 163 -9.98 21.32 9.01
C GLU A 163 -9.47 22.48 9.88
N GLU A 164 -10.27 22.92 10.84
CA GLU A 164 -9.90 23.96 11.82
C GLU A 164 -8.67 23.53 12.63
N GLY A 165 -7.87 24.50 13.03
CA GLY A 165 -6.64 24.28 13.79
C GLY A 165 -5.45 23.81 12.95
N THR A 166 -5.64 23.51 11.65
CA THR A 166 -4.54 23.19 10.74
C THR A 166 -3.98 24.45 10.08
N GLN A 167 -2.69 24.45 9.73
CA GLN A 167 -2.09 25.55 9.00
C GLN A 167 -2.75 25.77 7.62
N ALA A 168 -3.16 24.70 6.98
CA ALA A 168 -3.80 24.74 5.67
C ALA A 168 -5.19 25.42 5.72
N TYR A 169 -5.83 25.45 6.87
CA TYR A 169 -7.13 26.12 7.07
C TYR A 169 -7.10 27.61 6.69
N SER A 170 -6.04 28.32 7.11
CA SER A 170 -5.86 29.76 6.88
C SER A 170 -5.09 30.11 5.61
N MET A 171 -4.63 29.13 4.85
CA MET A 171 -3.89 29.40 3.60
C MET A 171 -4.79 30.07 2.56
N PRO A 172 -4.25 31.00 1.75
CA PRO A 172 -4.94 31.49 0.56
C PRO A 172 -5.00 30.45 -0.55
N GLY A 173 -5.87 30.69 -1.54
CA GLY A 173 -5.92 29.87 -2.74
C GLY A 173 -6.66 28.54 -2.55
N HIS A 174 -7.67 28.52 -1.67
CA HIS A 174 -8.56 27.37 -1.56
C HIS A 174 -9.24 27.05 -2.90
N VAL A 175 -9.18 25.78 -3.26
CA VAL A 175 -9.80 25.24 -4.47
C VAL A 175 -11.30 25.05 -4.21
N SER A 176 -12.15 25.46 -5.16
CA SER A 176 -13.62 25.29 -5.02
C SER A 176 -14.01 23.81 -4.99
N ALA A 177 -15.13 23.51 -4.32
CA ALA A 177 -15.64 22.14 -4.20
C ALA A 177 -15.82 21.46 -5.58
N ARG A 178 -16.36 22.19 -6.56
CA ARG A 178 -16.53 21.70 -7.94
C ARG A 178 -15.20 21.27 -8.57
N VAL A 179 -14.15 22.08 -8.39
CA VAL A 179 -12.81 21.75 -8.97
C VAL A 179 -12.18 20.59 -8.22
N LYS A 180 -12.31 20.52 -6.90
CA LYS A 180 -11.84 19.36 -6.11
C LYS A 180 -12.51 18.09 -6.58
N GLN A 181 -13.81 18.08 -6.74
CA GLN A 181 -14.57 16.92 -7.22
C GLN A 181 -14.11 16.48 -8.62
N SER A 182 -13.99 17.42 -9.55
CA SER A 182 -13.49 17.11 -10.91
C SER A 182 -12.08 16.54 -10.92
N ARG A 183 -11.18 17.03 -10.05
CA ARG A 183 -9.81 16.48 -9.89
C ARG A 183 -9.83 15.08 -9.32
N PHE A 184 -10.66 14.86 -8.30
CA PHE A 184 -10.86 13.54 -7.70
C PHE A 184 -11.32 12.53 -8.76
N GLU A 185 -12.39 12.85 -9.51
CA GLU A 185 -12.94 11.99 -10.55
C GLU A 185 -11.92 11.65 -11.63
N ARG A 186 -11.21 12.66 -12.17
CA ARG A 186 -10.16 12.46 -13.18
C ARG A 186 -9.03 11.55 -12.69
N ALA A 187 -8.60 11.73 -11.45
CA ALA A 187 -7.51 10.93 -10.89
C ALA A 187 -7.97 9.50 -10.57
N MET A 188 -9.20 9.30 -10.09
CA MET A 188 -9.76 7.98 -9.85
C MET A 188 -10.01 7.22 -11.17
N GLU A 189 -10.50 7.90 -12.21
CA GLU A 189 -10.68 7.30 -13.54
C GLU A 189 -9.35 6.84 -14.13
N LEU A 190 -8.28 7.65 -14.01
CA LEU A 190 -6.94 7.25 -14.42
C LEU A 190 -6.47 6.02 -13.64
N GLN A 191 -6.63 6.03 -12.32
CA GLN A 191 -6.21 4.91 -11.48
C GLN A 191 -7.00 3.63 -11.76
N GLN A 192 -8.29 3.73 -12.03
CA GLN A 192 -9.12 2.57 -12.42
C GLN A 192 -8.56 1.89 -13.67
N ARG A 193 -8.17 2.65 -14.70
CA ARG A 193 -7.53 2.10 -15.90
C ARG A 193 -6.20 1.41 -15.58
N ILE A 194 -5.36 2.04 -14.75
CA ILE A 194 -4.08 1.46 -14.32
C ILE A 194 -4.30 0.17 -13.53
N ALA A 195 -5.24 0.19 -12.57
CA ALA A 195 -5.57 -0.99 -11.77
C ALA A 195 -6.05 -2.15 -12.65
N ALA A 196 -6.94 -1.88 -13.61
CA ALA A 196 -7.42 -2.88 -14.56
C ALA A 196 -6.28 -3.48 -15.42
N GLU A 197 -5.30 -2.66 -15.86
CA GLU A 197 -4.11 -3.16 -16.56
C GLU A 197 -3.27 -4.08 -15.67
N VAL A 198 -3.02 -3.68 -14.43
CA VAL A 198 -2.27 -4.45 -13.44
C VAL A 198 -2.97 -5.78 -13.16
N GLN A 199 -4.28 -5.78 -12.93
CA GLN A 199 -5.01 -7.01 -12.65
C GLN A 199 -5.03 -7.95 -13.85
N ARG A 200 -5.24 -7.43 -15.06
CA ARG A 200 -5.18 -8.24 -16.29
C ARG A 200 -3.83 -8.90 -16.51
N SER A 201 -2.72 -8.23 -16.15
CA SER A 201 -1.38 -8.81 -16.27
C SER A 201 -1.14 -10.03 -15.37
N ARG A 202 -2.00 -10.24 -14.37
CA ARG A 202 -1.92 -11.37 -13.43
C ARG A 202 -2.70 -12.61 -13.90
N ILE A 203 -3.48 -12.50 -14.95
CA ILE A 203 -4.22 -13.65 -15.55
C ILE A 203 -3.21 -14.68 -16.04
N GLY A 204 -3.45 -15.95 -15.71
CA GLY A 204 -2.54 -17.05 -15.96
C GLY A 204 -1.50 -17.31 -14.86
N MET A 205 -1.29 -16.37 -13.94
CA MET A 205 -0.35 -16.55 -12.84
C MET A 205 -0.90 -17.53 -11.79
N ARG A 206 0.03 -18.20 -11.12
CA ARG A 206 -0.24 -19.01 -9.92
C ARG A 206 0.16 -18.18 -8.71
N LEU A 207 -0.81 -17.75 -7.93
CA LEU A 207 -0.60 -16.86 -6.79
C LEU A 207 -0.92 -17.58 -5.48
N ARG A 208 -0.14 -17.27 -4.45
CA ARG A 208 -0.46 -17.67 -3.08
C ARG A 208 -1.55 -16.76 -2.55
N VAL A 209 -2.62 -17.35 -2.06
CA VAL A 209 -3.81 -16.67 -1.54
C VAL A 209 -4.02 -17.04 -0.09
N LEU A 210 -4.22 -16.03 0.75
CA LEU A 210 -4.77 -16.18 2.10
C LEU A 210 -6.29 -16.05 1.99
N TRP A 211 -7.01 -17.10 2.35
CA TRP A 211 -8.47 -17.09 2.33
C TRP A 211 -9.01 -16.49 3.63
N ASP A 212 -9.68 -15.34 3.51
CA ASP A 212 -10.30 -14.64 4.65
C ASP A 212 -11.68 -15.23 5.00
N ALA A 213 -12.38 -15.75 3.97
CA ALA A 213 -13.68 -16.43 4.07
C ALA A 213 -13.77 -17.54 2.99
N PRO A 214 -14.77 -18.43 3.04
CA PRO A 214 -14.99 -19.39 1.98
C PRO A 214 -15.15 -18.70 0.62
N GLY A 215 -14.22 -18.96 -0.31
CA GLY A 215 -14.24 -18.39 -1.66
C GLY A 215 -13.81 -16.93 -1.77
N VAL A 216 -13.38 -16.28 -0.70
CA VAL A 216 -12.88 -14.91 -0.70
C VAL A 216 -11.53 -14.84 0.01
N GLY A 217 -10.51 -14.38 -0.70
CA GLY A 217 -9.16 -14.26 -0.15
C GLY A 217 -8.42 -13.07 -0.70
N ARG A 218 -7.14 -12.99 -0.40
CA ARG A 218 -6.23 -11.92 -0.84
C ARG A 218 -4.89 -12.49 -1.26
N THR A 219 -4.22 -11.78 -2.16
CA THR A 219 -2.80 -12.02 -2.45
C THR A 219 -1.92 -11.22 -1.50
N GLU A 220 -0.60 -11.44 -1.56
CA GLU A 220 0.37 -10.62 -0.86
C GLU A 220 0.32 -9.12 -1.26
N TRP A 221 -0.25 -8.81 -2.40
CA TRP A 221 -0.38 -7.44 -2.93
C TRP A 221 -1.65 -6.71 -2.48
N ASP A 222 -2.42 -7.30 -1.57
CA ASP A 222 -3.72 -6.77 -1.15
C ASP A 222 -3.81 -6.70 0.37
N ALA A 223 -3.91 -5.48 0.91
CA ALA A 223 -4.12 -5.28 2.34
C ALA A 223 -5.59 -5.56 2.72
N PRO A 224 -5.84 -6.13 3.92
CA PRO A 224 -7.18 -6.50 4.34
C PRO A 224 -8.10 -5.28 4.47
N GLY A 225 -9.31 -5.41 3.91
CA GLY A 225 -10.38 -4.42 4.05
C GLY A 225 -10.25 -3.14 3.23
N VAL A 226 -9.16 -2.96 2.46
CA VAL A 226 -8.91 -1.72 1.70
C VAL A 226 -8.53 -1.94 0.24
N ASP A 227 -7.94 -3.10 -0.10
CA ASP A 227 -7.51 -3.41 -1.46
C ASP A 227 -8.40 -4.49 -2.10
N GLY A 228 -7.94 -5.03 -3.25
CA GLY A 228 -8.68 -6.02 -4.00
C GLY A 228 -8.79 -7.38 -3.32
N ARG A 229 -9.65 -8.22 -3.87
CA ARG A 229 -9.94 -9.59 -3.41
C ARG A 229 -9.60 -10.60 -4.49
N VAL A 230 -9.50 -11.87 -4.06
CA VAL A 230 -9.47 -13.03 -4.94
C VAL A 230 -10.74 -13.83 -4.69
N TYR A 231 -11.53 -14.02 -5.73
CA TYR A 231 -12.73 -14.84 -5.68
C TYR A 231 -12.41 -16.28 -6.10
N GLY A 232 -12.62 -17.22 -5.18
CA GLY A 232 -12.42 -18.67 -5.34
C GLY A 232 -13.73 -19.43 -5.55
N ARG A 233 -13.68 -20.75 -5.34
CA ARG A 233 -14.81 -21.67 -5.56
C ARG A 233 -15.82 -21.73 -4.41
N GLY A 234 -15.55 -21.08 -3.28
CA GLY A 234 -16.35 -21.21 -2.07
C GLY A 234 -16.04 -22.46 -1.23
N LEU A 235 -15.07 -23.27 -1.65
CA LEU A 235 -14.62 -24.49 -0.95
C LEU A 235 -13.39 -24.24 -0.07
N GLU A 236 -12.77 -23.10 -0.22
CA GLU A 236 -11.57 -22.70 0.50
C GLU A 236 -11.91 -22.42 1.96
N LYS A 237 -11.05 -22.91 2.85
CA LYS A 237 -11.25 -22.72 4.30
C LYS A 237 -10.65 -21.38 4.73
N ALA A 238 -11.45 -20.58 5.44
CA ALA A 238 -10.96 -19.33 6.06
C ALA A 238 -9.73 -19.58 6.95
N GLY A 239 -8.80 -18.64 6.96
CA GLY A 239 -7.55 -18.71 7.71
C GLY A 239 -6.54 -19.72 7.13
N THR A 240 -6.65 -20.10 5.86
CA THR A 240 -5.69 -21.02 5.21
C THR A 240 -5.04 -20.37 3.99
N PHE A 241 -3.83 -20.84 3.68
CA PHE A 241 -3.15 -20.52 2.44
C PHE A 241 -3.35 -21.61 1.40
N SER A 242 -3.53 -21.21 0.15
CA SER A 242 -3.37 -22.11 -0.99
C SER A 242 -2.81 -21.38 -2.21
N VAL A 243 -2.40 -22.14 -3.21
CA VAL A 243 -2.00 -21.58 -4.51
C VAL A 243 -3.18 -21.66 -5.46
N ALA A 244 -3.61 -20.53 -5.98
CA ALA A 244 -4.68 -20.43 -6.95
C ALA A 244 -4.15 -19.97 -8.32
N THR A 245 -4.68 -20.53 -9.40
CA THR A 245 -4.45 -20.05 -10.77
C THR A 245 -5.48 -18.98 -11.08
N ILE A 246 -5.04 -17.81 -11.53
CA ILE A 246 -5.92 -16.69 -11.88
C ILE A 246 -6.43 -16.88 -13.32
N GLU A 247 -7.73 -16.87 -13.51
CA GLU A 247 -8.39 -17.03 -14.82
C GLU A 247 -9.08 -15.75 -15.31
N GLY A 248 -9.29 -14.79 -14.43
CA GLY A 248 -9.94 -13.53 -14.78
C GLY A 248 -9.66 -12.42 -13.78
N SER A 249 -10.11 -11.22 -14.13
CA SER A 249 -10.03 -10.05 -13.26
C SER A 249 -11.16 -9.07 -13.52
N THR A 250 -11.50 -8.27 -12.51
CA THR A 250 -12.16 -6.98 -12.64
C THR A 250 -11.11 -5.87 -12.68
N ASP A 251 -11.56 -4.62 -12.51
CA ASP A 251 -10.63 -3.50 -12.39
C ASP A 251 -9.75 -3.60 -11.14
N TYR A 252 -10.26 -4.19 -10.05
CA TYR A 252 -9.57 -4.25 -8.75
C TYR A 252 -9.34 -5.66 -8.22
N ASP A 253 -10.15 -6.63 -8.61
CA ASP A 253 -10.16 -7.97 -8.05
C ASP A 253 -9.66 -9.02 -9.03
N LEU A 254 -9.33 -10.19 -8.52
CA LEU A 254 -8.90 -11.37 -9.27
C LEU A 254 -9.93 -12.49 -9.14
N ILE A 255 -10.03 -13.31 -10.16
CA ILE A 255 -10.90 -14.48 -10.20
C ILE A 255 -9.99 -15.71 -10.35
N ALA A 256 -9.99 -16.56 -9.33
CA ALA A 256 -9.29 -17.83 -9.36
C ALA A 256 -10.05 -18.86 -10.17
N LYS A 257 -9.38 -19.90 -10.64
CA LYS A 257 -9.96 -20.97 -11.44
C LYS A 257 -11.22 -21.57 -10.81
N GLY A 258 -12.34 -21.44 -11.54
CA GLY A 258 -13.66 -21.89 -11.10
C GLY A 258 -14.29 -21.01 -10.01
N GLY A 259 -13.72 -19.84 -9.75
CA GLY A 259 -14.32 -18.82 -8.90
C GLY A 259 -15.32 -17.95 -9.64
N ALA A 260 -16.16 -17.21 -8.91
CA ALA A 260 -17.10 -16.25 -9.45
C ALA A 260 -17.28 -15.09 -8.46
N ILE A 261 -17.50 -13.89 -9.00
CA ILE A 261 -17.81 -12.71 -8.17
C ILE A 261 -19.24 -12.87 -7.62
N PRO A 262 -19.47 -12.66 -6.32
CA PRO A 262 -20.79 -12.64 -5.75
C PRO A 262 -21.66 -11.55 -6.41
N LYS A 263 -22.96 -11.85 -6.66
CA LYS A 263 -23.89 -10.93 -7.32
C LYS A 263 -24.23 -9.68 -6.49
N GLU A 264 -23.85 -9.63 -5.23
CA GLU A 264 -24.18 -8.56 -4.29
C GLU A 264 -23.10 -7.44 -4.22
N ASP A 265 -21.97 -7.59 -4.92
CA ASP A 265 -20.84 -6.64 -4.88
C ASP A 265 -20.82 -5.66 -6.10
N PHE A 266 -21.99 -5.40 -6.75
CA PHE A 266 -22.16 -4.41 -7.83
C PHE A 266 -22.96 -3.19 -7.40
#